data_92aa47083f8005a6d3cc1a4799491ed5
#
_entry.id   92aa47083f8005a6d3cc1a4799491ed5
#
_cell.length_a   1.000
_cell.length_b   1.000
_cell.length_c   1.000
_cell.angle_alpha   90.00
_cell.angle_beta   90.00
_cell.angle_gamma   90.00
#
_symmetry.space_group_name_H-M   'P 1'
#
loop_
_entity.id
_entity.type
_entity.pdbx_description
1 polymer ?
#
loop_
_entity_poly.entity_id
_entity_poly.type
_entity_poly.pdbx_seq_one_letter_code
_entity_poly.pdbx_strand_id
1 'polypeptide(L)' 'SAINNALKAYTGAEYTLQVFTQHSMQGNGSHSVAASYIGLEDQDGKLHWGAGTDTDIVKASTNALLSAYHNLTKGG' A
#
# COMPACT_ATOMS: atom_id res chain seq x y z
N SER A 1 5.33 -8.98 3.12
CA SER A 1 5.71 -9.18 1.72
C SER A 1 7.15 -8.75 1.48
N ALA A 2 7.72 -9.19 0.38
CA ALA A 2 9.10 -8.85 0.04
C ALA A 2 9.26 -7.34 -0.15
N ILE A 3 8.28 -6.70 -0.77
CA ILE A 3 8.31 -5.26 -1.02
C ILE A 3 8.24 -4.48 0.29
N ASN A 4 7.36 -4.90 1.20
CA ASN A 4 7.24 -4.27 2.51
C ASN A 4 8.53 -4.42 3.31
N ASN A 5 9.11 -5.62 3.30
CA ASN A 5 10.35 -5.88 4.02
C ASN A 5 11.52 -5.06 3.46
N ALA A 6 11.60 -4.95 2.13
CA ALA A 6 12.62 -4.14 1.48
C ALA A 6 12.48 -2.66 1.82
N LEU A 7 11.25 -2.16 1.82
CA LEU A 7 10.99 -0.76 2.16
C LEU A 7 11.38 -0.45 3.60
N LYS A 8 11.04 -1.33 4.54
CA LYS A 8 11.42 -1.17 5.95
C LYS A 8 12.93 -1.18 6.11
N ALA A 9 13.61 -2.11 5.44
CA ALA A 9 15.07 -2.21 5.53
C ALA A 9 15.75 -0.98 4.94
N TYR A 10 15.23 -0.48 3.82
CA TYR A 10 15.83 0.67 3.13
C TYR A 10 15.61 1.96 3.90
N THR A 11 14.42 2.18 4.42
CA THR A 11 14.05 3.44 5.06
C THR A 11 14.32 3.46 6.56
N GLY A 12 14.43 2.29 7.19
CA GLY A 12 14.55 2.18 8.64
C GLY A 12 13.27 2.55 9.38
N ALA A 13 12.15 2.68 8.66
CA ALA A 13 10.89 3.07 9.27
C ALA A 13 10.32 1.95 10.13
N GLU A 14 9.71 2.33 11.24
CA GLU A 14 9.07 1.41 12.16
C GLU A 14 7.56 1.48 11.95
N TYR A 15 6.99 0.44 11.36
CA TYR A 15 5.55 0.35 11.15
C TYR A 15 5.14 -1.11 10.98
N THR A 16 3.85 -1.37 11.14
CA THR A 16 3.28 -2.70 10.98
C THR A 16 2.18 -2.63 9.91
N LEU A 17 2.19 -3.60 9.01
CA LEU A 17 1.13 -3.73 8.00
C LEU A 17 -0.10 -4.32 8.69
N GLN A 18 -1.13 -3.51 8.88
CA GLN A 18 -2.34 -3.93 9.59
C GLN A 18 -3.46 -4.34 8.65
N VAL A 19 -3.58 -3.63 7.53
CA VAL A 19 -4.68 -3.88 6.59
C VAL A 19 -4.11 -4.00 5.20
N PHE A 20 -4.56 -5.02 4.49
CA PHE A 20 -4.20 -5.20 3.09
C PHE A 20 -5.41 -5.79 2.38
N THR A 21 -6.03 -5.00 1.53
CA THR A 21 -7.22 -5.40 0.78
C THR A 21 -6.97 -5.19 -0.70
N GLN A 22 -7.36 -6.18 -1.49
CA GLN A 22 -7.25 -6.11 -2.95
C GLN A 22 -8.57 -6.48 -3.58
N HIS A 23 -8.92 -5.84 -4.69
CA HIS A 23 -10.02 -6.31 -5.52
C HIS A 23 -9.81 -5.85 -6.95
N SER A 24 -10.41 -6.62 -7.85
CA SER A 24 -10.40 -6.29 -9.27
C SER A 24 -11.59 -5.38 -9.57
N MET A 25 -11.34 -4.33 -10.31
CA MET A 25 -12.38 -3.45 -10.82
C MET A 25 -12.50 -3.69 -12.30
N GLN A 26 -13.69 -4.08 -12.75
CA GLN A 26 -13.93 -4.28 -14.16
C GLN A 26 -14.24 -2.95 -14.82
N GLY A 27 -13.37 -2.59 -15.76
CA GLY A 27 -13.65 -1.45 -16.61
C GLY A 27 -14.50 -1.83 -17.81
N ASN A 28 -14.88 -0.85 -18.57
CA ASN A 28 -15.54 -1.07 -19.84
C ASN A 28 -14.48 -1.50 -20.86
N GLY A 29 -14.64 -2.70 -21.41
CA GLY A 29 -13.73 -3.22 -22.40
C GLY A 29 -12.91 -4.39 -21.89
N SER A 30 -11.74 -4.59 -22.48
CA SER A 30 -10.93 -5.77 -22.24
C SER A 30 -9.94 -5.63 -21.07
N HIS A 31 -9.91 -4.48 -20.42
CA HIS A 31 -8.95 -4.24 -19.34
C HIS A 31 -9.62 -4.22 -18.00
N SER A 32 -9.12 -5.03 -17.08
CA SER A 32 -9.50 -4.94 -15.69
C SER A 32 -8.39 -4.21 -14.93
N VAL A 33 -8.80 -3.45 -13.92
CA VAL A 33 -7.89 -2.70 -13.07
C VAL A 33 -7.94 -3.29 -11.68
N ALA A 34 -6.80 -3.52 -11.10
CA ALA A 34 -6.70 -3.96 -9.71
C ALA A 34 -6.57 -2.74 -8.81
N ALA A 35 -7.29 -2.77 -7.70
CA ALA A 35 -7.18 -1.75 -6.66
C ALA A 35 -6.65 -2.41 -5.39
N SER A 36 -5.74 -1.73 -4.73
CA SER A 36 -5.14 -2.21 -3.49
C SER A 36 -5.21 -1.11 -2.45
N TYR A 37 -5.53 -1.49 -1.22
CA TYR A 37 -5.64 -0.57 -0.08
C TYR A 37 -4.79 -1.12 1.05
N ILE A 38 -3.97 -0.27 1.64
CA ILE A 38 -3.05 -0.66 2.70
C ILE A 38 -3.18 0.30 3.87
N GLY A 39 -3.24 -0.26 5.08
CA GLY A 39 -3.17 0.51 6.31
C GLY A 39 -1.90 0.14 7.07
N LEU A 40 -1.05 1.11 7.33
CA LEU A 40 0.17 0.94 8.10
C LEU A 40 0.00 1.57 9.48
N GLU A 41 0.32 0.82 10.52
CA GLU A 41 0.25 1.31 11.90
C GLU A 41 1.63 1.79 12.33
N ASP A 42 1.71 3.01 12.82
CA ASP A 42 2.96 3.56 13.34
C ASP A 42 3.19 3.15 14.80
N GLN A 43 4.28 3.62 15.39
CA GLN A 43 4.65 3.27 16.77
C GLN A 43 3.63 3.76 17.78
N ASP A 44 2.86 4.78 17.45
CA ASP A 44 1.84 5.34 18.33
C ASP A 44 0.49 4.65 18.18
N GLY A 45 0.40 3.65 17.31
CA GLY A 45 -0.83 2.92 17.07
C GLY A 45 -1.77 3.59 16.09
N LYS A 46 -1.31 4.61 15.41
CA LYS A 46 -2.11 5.35 14.43
C LYS A 46 -1.99 4.70 13.06
N LEU A 47 -3.11 4.56 12.37
CA LEU A 47 -3.16 3.99 11.03
C LEU A 47 -2.99 5.08 9.97
N HIS A 48 -2.19 4.75 8.98
CA HIS A 48 -1.96 5.60 7.81
C HIS A 48 -2.33 4.80 6.57
N TRP A 49 -3.20 5.35 5.75
CA TRP A 49 -3.80 4.64 4.64
C TRP A 49 -3.20 5.05 3.32
N GLY A 50 -3.14 4.09 2.41
CA GLY A 50 -2.73 4.33 1.04
C GLY A 50 -3.52 3.47 0.09
N ALA A 51 -3.65 3.92 -1.14
CA ALA A 51 -4.34 3.21 -2.19
C ALA A 51 -3.54 3.26 -3.47
N GLY A 52 -3.66 2.22 -4.28
CA GLY A 52 -3.02 2.14 -5.56
C GLY A 52 -3.87 1.38 -6.56
N THR A 53 -3.81 1.77 -7.80
CA THR A 53 -4.49 1.09 -8.90
C THR A 53 -3.53 0.85 -10.04
N ASP A 54 -3.67 -0.31 -10.68
CA ASP A 54 -2.88 -0.65 -11.86
C ASP A 54 -3.51 -1.88 -12.49
N THR A 55 -3.21 -2.12 -13.76
CA THR A 55 -3.63 -3.36 -14.42
C THR A 55 -2.88 -4.56 -13.86
N ASP A 56 -1.72 -4.35 -13.28
CA ASP A 56 -0.90 -5.37 -12.61
C ASP A 56 -1.13 -5.26 -11.11
N ILE A 57 -1.57 -6.35 -10.48
CA ILE A 57 -1.88 -6.37 -9.06
C ILE A 57 -0.65 -6.10 -8.19
N VAL A 58 0.52 -6.52 -8.63
CA VAL A 58 1.77 -6.27 -7.90
C VAL A 58 2.09 -4.78 -7.91
N LYS A 59 1.91 -4.13 -9.04
CA LYS A 59 2.13 -2.69 -9.16
C LYS A 59 1.09 -1.90 -8.36
N ALA A 60 -0.17 -2.35 -8.38
CA ALA A 60 -1.22 -1.72 -7.58
C ALA A 60 -0.86 -1.77 -6.09
N SER A 61 -0.40 -2.95 -5.62
CA SER A 61 -0.03 -3.13 -4.22
C SER A 61 1.21 -2.32 -3.86
N THR A 62 2.19 -2.23 -4.75
CA THR A 62 3.38 -1.42 -4.54
C THR A 62 3.01 0.06 -4.43
N ASN A 63 2.15 0.53 -5.33
CA ASN A 63 1.69 1.91 -5.31
C ASN A 63 0.93 2.23 -4.01
N ALA A 64 0.09 1.29 -3.57
CA ALA A 64 -0.65 1.44 -2.32
C ALA A 64 0.29 1.53 -1.11
N LEU A 65 1.31 0.68 -1.08
CA LEU A 65 2.28 0.67 0.01
C LEU A 65 3.06 1.97 0.05
N LEU A 66 3.54 2.43 -1.10
CA LEU A 66 4.29 3.69 -1.17
C LEU A 66 3.41 4.88 -0.77
N SER A 67 2.14 4.86 -1.15
CA SER A 67 1.18 5.89 -0.76
C SER A 67 0.98 5.91 0.76
N ALA A 68 0.76 4.74 1.35
CA ALA A 68 0.59 4.62 2.80
C ALA A 68 1.84 5.06 3.55
N TYR A 69 3.01 4.65 3.06
CA TYR A 69 4.28 5.04 3.66
C TYR A 69 4.48 6.56 3.59
N HIS A 70 4.15 7.16 2.45
CA HIS A 70 4.23 8.62 2.30
C HIS A 70 3.37 9.32 3.34
N ASN A 71 2.13 8.85 3.51
CA ASN A 71 1.21 9.41 4.49
C ASN A 71 1.72 9.21 5.93
N LEU A 72 2.33 8.08 6.19
CA LEU A 72 2.89 7.78 7.51
C LEU A 72 4.02 8.76 7.86
N THR A 73 4.92 9.00 6.92
CA THR A 73 6.05 9.91 7.15
C THR A 73 5.62 11.38 7.17
N LYS A 74 4.60 11.74 6.37
CA LYS A 74 4.10 13.10 6.31
C LYS A 74 3.27 13.46 7.52
N GLY A 75 2.52 12.47 8.04
CA GLY A 75 1.62 12.70 9.15
C GLY A 75 2.29 12.72 10.51
N GLY A 76 3.60 12.51 10.51
CA GLY A 76 4.41 12.44 11.73
C GLY A 76 4.29 13.63 12.64
#